data_64d24b7907b3e69059f035a4e7c6bf51
#
_entry.id   64d24b7907b3e69059f035a4e7c6bf51
#
_cell.length_a   1.000
_cell.length_b   1.000
_cell.length_c   1.000
_cell.angle_alpha   90.00
_cell.angle_beta   90.00
_cell.angle_gamma   90.00
#
_symmetry.space_group_name_H-M   'P 1'
#
loop_
_entity.id
_entity.type
_entity.pdbx_description
1 polymer ?
#
loop_
_entity_poly.entity_id
_entity_poly.type
_entity_poly.pdbx_seq_one_letter_code
_entity_poly.pdbx_strand_id
1 'polypeptide(L)'
;MTTPLKDKYELEVIPIAIGGKKLDLLGLANWDSFIKNLEEQGEEYIRKFPFWVKIWEASVVLADHLIRIGLGKEKDILEIGAGMGVTGLFLGAFGYKITVTEYEEDALELLRMNVEHNGLDTVTVKKLDWNDPDLTETYDVICASELIYNVTFMEPIIKLLRKYLRPGGTVFLAHDVRRKCMLQFIGMIPGKYEIENIAKTMKRDDEVHKVFIHALRLK
;
A
#
# COMPACT_ATOMS: atom_id res chain seq x y z
N MET A 1 5.95 7.91 -26.12
CA MET A 1 4.61 7.95 -25.50
C MET A 1 4.34 6.56 -24.98
N THR A 2 3.99 6.41 -23.70
CA THR A 2 3.61 5.11 -23.15
C THR A 2 2.19 4.75 -23.65
N THR A 3 1.96 3.47 -23.97
CA THR A 3 0.64 2.97 -24.35
C THR A 3 -0.30 3.13 -23.13
N PRO A 4 -1.51 3.68 -23.30
CA PRO A 4 -2.48 3.81 -22.20
C PRO A 4 -2.81 2.44 -21.57
N LEU A 5 -3.09 2.43 -20.27
CA LEU A 5 -3.37 1.20 -19.51
C LEU A 5 -4.54 0.39 -20.14
N LYS A 6 -5.59 1.09 -20.57
CA LYS A 6 -6.77 0.48 -21.23
C LYS A 6 -6.46 -0.24 -22.54
N ASP A 7 -5.36 0.13 -23.20
CA ASP A 7 -4.93 -0.52 -24.44
C ASP A 7 -4.01 -1.72 -24.18
N LYS A 8 -3.49 -1.84 -22.95
CA LYS A 8 -2.65 -2.96 -22.51
C LYS A 8 -3.44 -4.05 -21.81
N TYR A 9 -4.46 -3.68 -21.05
CA TYR A 9 -5.17 -4.55 -20.12
C TYR A 9 -6.68 -4.37 -20.22
N GLU A 10 -7.40 -5.48 -20.12
CA GLU A 10 -8.83 -5.46 -19.87
C GLU A 10 -9.06 -5.13 -18.38
N LEU A 11 -9.97 -4.20 -18.11
CA LEU A 11 -10.28 -3.76 -16.75
C LEU A 11 -11.65 -4.25 -16.32
N GLU A 12 -11.78 -4.58 -15.04
CA GLU A 12 -13.06 -4.92 -14.40
C GLU A 12 -13.28 -4.05 -13.16
N VAL A 13 -14.52 -3.98 -12.69
CA VAL A 13 -14.88 -3.30 -11.46
C VAL A 13 -14.89 -4.30 -10.31
N ILE A 14 -14.09 -4.02 -9.29
CA ILE A 14 -13.96 -4.83 -8.08
C ILE A 14 -14.59 -4.04 -6.91
N PRO A 15 -15.80 -4.41 -6.45
CA PRO A 15 -16.43 -3.75 -5.32
C PRO A 15 -15.76 -4.15 -4.00
N ILE A 16 -15.35 -3.18 -3.20
CA ILE A 16 -14.79 -3.39 -1.86
C ILE A 16 -15.56 -2.55 -0.85
N ALA A 17 -15.80 -3.10 0.33
CA ALA A 17 -16.45 -2.39 1.44
C ALA A 17 -15.59 -2.46 2.70
N ILE A 18 -15.28 -1.30 3.29
CA ILE A 18 -14.52 -1.16 4.55
C ILE A 18 -15.19 -0.09 5.41
N GLY A 19 -15.41 -0.40 6.69
CA GLY A 19 -15.92 0.56 7.66
C GLY A 19 -17.29 1.16 7.31
N GLY A 20 -18.11 0.46 6.52
CA GLY A 20 -19.43 0.93 6.07
C GLY A 20 -19.42 1.81 4.82
N LYS A 21 -18.26 2.07 4.21
CA LYS A 21 -18.15 2.68 2.89
C LYS A 21 -17.84 1.64 1.82
N LYS A 22 -18.35 1.83 0.62
CA LYS A 22 -18.10 1.01 -0.56
C LYS A 22 -17.35 1.85 -1.60
N LEU A 23 -16.29 1.29 -2.18
CA LEU A 23 -15.62 1.79 -3.37
C LEU A 23 -15.72 0.73 -4.48
N ASP A 24 -15.83 1.18 -5.70
CA ASP A 24 -15.78 0.35 -6.89
C ASP A 24 -14.40 0.56 -7.55
N LEU A 25 -13.44 -0.34 -7.26
CA LEU A 25 -12.09 -0.21 -7.76
C LEU A 25 -11.97 -0.83 -9.15
N LEU A 26 -11.32 -0.12 -10.05
CA LEU A 26 -10.88 -0.69 -11.33
C LEU A 26 -9.67 -1.60 -11.04
N GLY A 27 -9.70 -2.80 -11.55
CA GLY A 27 -8.63 -3.78 -11.48
C GLY A 27 -8.45 -4.48 -12.81
N LEU A 28 -7.42 -5.31 -12.94
CA LEU A 28 -7.22 -6.10 -14.14
C LEU A 28 -8.18 -7.28 -14.15
N ALA A 29 -8.93 -7.41 -15.25
CA ALA A 29 -9.75 -8.58 -15.51
C ALA A 29 -8.87 -9.83 -15.78
N ASN A 30 -9.43 -11.00 -15.53
CA ASN A 30 -8.77 -12.29 -15.81
C ASN A 30 -7.42 -12.49 -15.11
N TRP A 31 -7.24 -11.86 -13.94
CA TRP A 31 -6.02 -11.92 -13.14
C TRP A 31 -5.50 -13.34 -12.91
N ASP A 32 -6.37 -14.30 -12.56
CA ASP A 32 -5.99 -15.71 -12.31
C ASP A 32 -5.39 -16.38 -13.54
N SER A 33 -5.94 -16.07 -14.72
CA SER A 33 -5.41 -16.57 -15.99
C SER A 33 -4.06 -15.95 -16.33
N PHE A 34 -3.88 -14.68 -15.98
CA PHE A 34 -2.60 -13.97 -16.15
C PHE A 34 -1.50 -14.56 -15.26
N ILE A 35 -1.81 -14.85 -13.97
CA ILE A 35 -0.88 -15.54 -13.07
C ILE A 35 -0.47 -16.89 -13.62
N LYS A 36 -1.44 -17.71 -14.03
CA LYS A 36 -1.19 -19.05 -14.53
C LYS A 36 -0.25 -19.03 -15.74
N ASN A 37 -0.47 -18.10 -16.66
CA ASN A 37 0.40 -17.92 -17.82
C ASN A 37 1.83 -17.51 -17.43
N LEU A 38 2.01 -16.70 -16.37
CA LEU A 38 3.33 -16.30 -15.87
C LEU A 38 4.06 -17.48 -15.19
N GLU A 39 3.36 -18.29 -14.42
CA GLU A 39 3.92 -19.49 -13.78
C GLU A 39 4.42 -20.50 -14.82
N GLU A 40 3.70 -20.67 -15.93
CA GLU A 40 4.09 -21.54 -17.04
C GLU A 40 5.34 -21.05 -17.78
N GLN A 41 5.66 -19.74 -17.71
CA GLN A 41 6.83 -19.14 -18.37
C GLN A 41 8.12 -19.19 -17.54
N GLY A 42 8.04 -19.62 -16.27
CA GLY A 42 9.18 -19.87 -15.38
C GLY A 42 9.64 -18.70 -14.51
N GLU A 43 10.66 -18.94 -13.70
CA GLU A 43 11.11 -18.02 -12.64
C GLU A 43 11.49 -16.61 -13.10
N GLU A 44 11.97 -16.42 -14.32
CA GLU A 44 12.34 -15.09 -14.84
C GLU A 44 11.11 -14.19 -14.97
N TYR A 45 9.96 -14.75 -15.32
CA TYR A 45 8.71 -14.01 -15.44
C TYR A 45 8.08 -13.72 -14.09
N ILE A 46 8.25 -14.59 -13.09
CA ILE A 46 7.81 -14.33 -11.71
C ILE A 46 8.52 -13.09 -11.14
N ARG A 47 9.77 -12.81 -11.53
CA ARG A 47 10.50 -11.60 -11.13
C ARG A 47 9.93 -10.32 -11.74
N LYS A 48 9.26 -10.42 -12.89
CA LYS A 48 8.60 -9.30 -13.60
C LYS A 48 7.12 -9.19 -13.25
N PHE A 49 6.69 -10.00 -12.28
CA PHE A 49 5.29 -10.05 -11.86
C PHE A 49 4.82 -8.68 -11.35
N PRO A 50 3.73 -8.13 -11.90
CA PRO A 50 3.21 -6.84 -11.47
C PRO A 50 2.45 -7.00 -10.14
N PHE A 51 3.18 -7.09 -9.03
CA PHE A 51 2.62 -7.27 -7.67
C PHE A 51 1.58 -6.20 -7.30
N TRP A 52 1.61 -5.06 -7.99
CA TRP A 52 0.70 -3.95 -7.79
C TRP A 52 -0.75 -4.22 -8.20
N VAL A 53 -1.02 -5.21 -9.07
CA VAL A 53 -2.38 -5.51 -9.55
C VAL A 53 -3.23 -6.30 -8.55
N LYS A 54 -2.60 -6.92 -7.54
CA LYS A 54 -3.31 -7.75 -6.55
C LYS A 54 -3.80 -6.88 -5.39
N ILE A 55 -5.04 -7.15 -4.97
CA ILE A 55 -5.55 -6.65 -3.68
C ILE A 55 -5.03 -7.56 -2.59
N TRP A 56 -4.07 -7.03 -1.81
CA TRP A 56 -3.48 -7.75 -0.70
C TRP A 56 -4.35 -7.59 0.55
N GLU A 57 -4.60 -8.68 1.27
CA GLU A 57 -5.41 -8.69 2.49
C GLU A 57 -4.86 -7.72 3.55
N ALA A 58 -3.54 -7.56 3.60
CA ALA A 58 -2.89 -6.62 4.51
C ALA A 58 -3.30 -5.17 4.26
N SER A 59 -3.57 -4.75 3.00
CA SER A 59 -4.02 -3.40 2.68
C SER A 59 -5.45 -3.14 3.17
N VAL A 60 -6.33 -4.14 3.04
CA VAL A 60 -7.72 -4.08 3.54
C VAL A 60 -7.73 -3.97 5.07
N VAL A 61 -6.94 -4.83 5.74
CA VAL A 61 -6.82 -4.85 7.20
C VAL A 61 -6.21 -3.55 7.73
N LEU A 62 -5.21 -3.00 7.03
CA LEU A 62 -4.60 -1.72 7.40
C LEU A 62 -5.58 -0.57 7.26
N ALA A 63 -6.32 -0.49 6.15
CA ALA A 63 -7.36 0.51 5.94
C ALA A 63 -8.41 0.48 7.07
N ASP A 64 -8.99 -0.70 7.36
CA ASP A 64 -9.98 -0.85 8.44
C ASP A 64 -9.41 -0.43 9.80
N HIS A 65 -8.15 -0.82 10.09
CA HIS A 65 -7.50 -0.45 11.34
C HIS A 65 -7.32 1.07 11.48
N LEU A 66 -6.76 1.74 10.46
CA LEU A 66 -6.49 3.18 10.49
C LEU A 66 -7.78 4.01 10.57
N ILE A 67 -8.84 3.56 9.90
CA ILE A 67 -10.18 4.17 9.98
C ILE A 67 -10.73 4.06 11.40
N ARG A 68 -10.64 2.86 12.03
CA ARG A 68 -11.19 2.61 13.37
C ARG A 68 -10.47 3.36 14.47
N ILE A 69 -9.14 3.48 14.41
CA ILE A 69 -8.39 4.23 15.44
C ILE A 69 -8.57 5.74 15.33
N GLY A 70 -8.92 6.24 14.14
CA GLY A 70 -9.07 7.67 13.86
C GLY A 70 -7.74 8.43 13.92
N LEU A 71 -7.19 8.80 12.76
CA LEU A 71 -5.86 9.41 12.67
C LEU A 71 -5.82 10.92 12.97
N GLY A 72 -6.98 11.60 13.02
CA GLY A 72 -7.07 13.07 12.98
C GLY A 72 -7.12 13.58 11.53
N LYS A 73 -8.13 14.41 11.22
CA LYS A 73 -8.41 14.90 9.86
C LYS A 73 -7.42 15.96 9.39
N GLU A 74 -6.74 16.59 10.33
CA GLU A 74 -5.71 17.61 10.11
C GLU A 74 -4.37 17.03 9.69
N LYS A 75 -4.17 15.72 9.84
CA LYS A 75 -2.89 15.05 9.56
C LYS A 75 -2.66 14.85 8.07
N ASP A 76 -1.42 15.13 7.65
CA ASP A 76 -0.93 14.76 6.33
C ASP A 76 -0.47 13.30 6.36
N ILE A 77 -1.00 12.49 5.46
CA ILE A 77 -0.74 11.04 5.40
C ILE A 77 -0.03 10.71 4.09
N LEU A 78 0.95 9.80 4.17
CA LEU A 78 1.64 9.22 3.02
C LEU A 78 1.42 7.71 2.99
N GLU A 79 0.95 7.17 1.87
CA GLU A 79 1.04 5.74 1.58
C GLU A 79 2.19 5.49 0.60
N ILE A 80 3.09 4.54 0.93
CA ILE A 80 4.21 4.15 0.07
C ILE A 80 4.01 2.73 -0.47
N GLY A 81 4.25 2.55 -1.79
CA GLY A 81 4.06 1.28 -2.48
C GLY A 81 2.61 0.82 -2.47
N ALA A 82 1.71 1.69 -2.88
CA ALA A 82 0.27 1.50 -2.71
C ALA A 82 -0.33 0.37 -3.58
N GLY A 83 0.31 0.02 -4.71
CA GLY A 83 -0.26 -0.93 -5.67
C GLY A 83 -1.65 -0.50 -6.13
N MET A 84 -2.67 -1.31 -5.85
CA MET A 84 -4.10 -1.00 -6.11
C MET A 84 -4.64 0.19 -5.28
N GLY A 85 -3.91 0.66 -4.28
CA GLY A 85 -4.25 1.83 -3.49
C GLY A 85 -5.35 1.63 -2.46
N VAL A 86 -5.68 0.39 -2.08
CA VAL A 86 -6.82 0.10 -1.19
C VAL A 86 -6.77 0.93 0.10
N THR A 87 -5.61 0.99 0.78
CA THR A 87 -5.48 1.74 2.03
C THR A 87 -5.75 3.22 1.81
N GLY A 88 -5.04 3.84 0.87
CA GLY A 88 -5.12 5.28 0.62
C GLY A 88 -6.46 5.73 0.08
N LEU A 89 -7.04 4.96 -0.85
CA LEU A 89 -8.34 5.29 -1.43
C LEU A 89 -9.46 5.23 -0.37
N PHE A 90 -9.44 4.23 0.53
CA PHE A 90 -10.39 4.19 1.63
C PHE A 90 -10.16 5.31 2.65
N LEU A 91 -8.92 5.64 3.01
CA LEU A 91 -8.64 6.80 3.84
C LEU A 91 -9.17 8.09 3.19
N GLY A 92 -8.95 8.28 1.87
CA GLY A 92 -9.54 9.37 1.11
C GLY A 92 -11.07 9.38 1.17
N ALA A 93 -11.72 8.23 0.95
CA ALA A 93 -13.18 8.11 1.05
C ALA A 93 -13.70 8.49 2.45
N PHE A 94 -12.93 8.24 3.50
CA PHE A 94 -13.25 8.71 4.85
C PHE A 94 -12.86 10.17 5.09
N GLY A 95 -12.38 10.91 4.08
CA GLY A 95 -12.07 12.34 4.13
C GLY A 95 -10.73 12.68 4.79
N TYR A 96 -9.77 11.75 4.80
CA TYR A 96 -8.39 12.05 5.16
C TYR A 96 -7.66 12.64 3.96
N LYS A 97 -6.79 13.63 4.20
CA LYS A 97 -5.87 14.13 3.19
C LYS A 97 -4.68 13.18 3.07
N ILE A 98 -4.52 12.54 1.92
CA ILE A 98 -3.50 11.52 1.72
C ILE A 98 -2.77 11.66 0.38
N THR A 99 -1.44 11.50 0.42
CA THR A 99 -0.62 11.28 -0.77
C THR A 99 -0.38 9.78 -0.91
N VAL A 100 -0.81 9.22 -2.03
CA VAL A 100 -0.64 7.80 -2.37
C VAL A 100 0.48 7.68 -3.39
N THR A 101 1.47 6.83 -3.13
CA THR A 101 2.65 6.74 -3.99
C THR A 101 2.93 5.34 -4.49
N GLU A 102 3.42 5.29 -5.72
CA GLU A 102 3.83 4.07 -6.41
C GLU A 102 4.99 4.37 -7.36
N TYR A 103 5.70 3.35 -7.80
CA TYR A 103 6.83 3.48 -8.72
C TYR A 103 6.44 3.16 -10.17
N GLU A 104 5.67 2.09 -10.36
CA GLU A 104 5.28 1.59 -11.68
C GLU A 104 4.26 2.51 -12.36
N GLU A 105 4.54 2.89 -13.61
CA GLU A 105 3.67 3.84 -14.36
C GLU A 105 2.25 3.30 -14.56
N ASP A 106 2.12 2.00 -14.84
CA ASP A 106 0.81 1.38 -15.04
C ASP A 106 -0.01 1.37 -13.74
N ALA A 107 0.64 1.15 -12.59
CA ALA A 107 0.00 1.26 -11.27
C ALA A 107 -0.43 2.71 -10.97
N LEU A 108 0.43 3.69 -11.29
CA LEU A 108 0.11 5.11 -11.14
C LEU A 108 -1.08 5.54 -12.00
N GLU A 109 -1.17 5.06 -13.24
CA GLU A 109 -2.30 5.33 -14.11
C GLU A 109 -3.58 4.73 -13.52
N LEU A 110 -3.54 3.46 -13.09
CA LEU A 110 -4.67 2.78 -12.44
C LEU A 110 -5.12 3.49 -11.15
N LEU A 111 -4.18 3.94 -10.32
CA LEU A 111 -4.49 4.72 -9.11
C LEU A 111 -5.22 6.02 -9.44
N ARG A 112 -4.76 6.77 -10.45
CA ARG A 112 -5.44 8.01 -10.89
C ARG A 112 -6.84 7.74 -11.40
N MET A 113 -7.01 6.68 -12.20
CA MET A 113 -8.33 6.26 -12.66
C MET A 113 -9.24 5.88 -11.49
N ASN A 114 -8.73 5.19 -10.47
CA ASN A 114 -9.50 4.82 -9.27
C ASN A 114 -9.88 6.03 -8.42
N VAL A 115 -9.00 7.02 -8.29
CA VAL A 115 -9.30 8.30 -7.62
C VAL A 115 -10.44 9.03 -8.34
N GLU A 116 -10.36 9.17 -9.66
CA GLU A 116 -11.38 9.82 -10.49
C GLU A 116 -12.71 9.04 -10.44
N HIS A 117 -12.65 7.72 -10.65
CA HIS A 117 -13.84 6.85 -10.69
C HIS A 117 -14.65 6.89 -9.39
N ASN A 118 -13.99 7.06 -8.25
CA ASN A 118 -14.63 7.11 -6.93
C ASN A 118 -14.80 8.55 -6.38
N GLY A 119 -14.45 9.58 -7.13
CA GLY A 119 -14.60 11.00 -6.74
C GLY A 119 -13.82 11.35 -5.45
N LEU A 120 -12.55 10.95 -5.35
CA LEU A 120 -11.75 11.08 -4.12
C LEU A 120 -10.86 12.33 -4.15
N ASP A 121 -11.42 13.52 -4.00
CA ASP A 121 -10.74 14.82 -4.10
C ASP A 121 -9.62 15.03 -3.06
N THR A 122 -9.62 14.26 -1.97
CA THR A 122 -8.61 14.35 -0.90
C THR A 122 -7.39 13.46 -1.12
N VAL A 123 -7.36 12.69 -2.21
CA VAL A 123 -6.29 11.77 -2.57
C VAL A 123 -5.40 12.39 -3.65
N THR A 124 -4.11 12.50 -3.38
CA THR A 124 -3.11 12.93 -4.37
C THR A 124 -2.24 11.74 -4.76
N VAL A 125 -2.12 11.44 -6.06
CA VAL A 125 -1.27 10.35 -6.57
C VAL A 125 0.06 10.93 -7.03
N LYS A 126 1.18 10.42 -6.49
CA LYS A 126 2.54 10.83 -6.88
C LYS A 126 3.40 9.60 -7.20
N LYS A 127 4.36 9.77 -8.12
CA LYS A 127 5.42 8.79 -8.33
C LYS A 127 6.45 8.89 -7.21
N LEU A 128 6.98 7.75 -6.76
CA LEU A 128 8.04 7.71 -5.75
C LEU A 128 8.99 6.54 -6.02
N ASP A 129 10.24 6.87 -6.31
CA ASP A 129 11.34 5.91 -6.27
C ASP A 129 11.94 5.86 -4.86
N TRP A 130 11.95 4.69 -4.23
CA TRP A 130 12.52 4.55 -2.89
C TRP A 130 14.04 4.74 -2.85
N ASN A 131 14.73 4.56 -3.99
CA ASN A 131 16.18 4.76 -4.10
C ASN A 131 16.56 6.22 -4.33
N ASP A 132 15.67 7.01 -4.96
CA ASP A 132 15.86 8.43 -5.23
C ASP A 132 14.57 9.23 -4.92
N PRO A 133 14.17 9.31 -3.64
CA PRO A 133 12.92 9.91 -3.25
C PRO A 133 12.95 11.44 -3.33
N ASP A 134 12.01 12.04 -4.09
CA ASP A 134 11.96 13.46 -4.47
C ASP A 134 10.74 14.23 -3.95
N LEU A 135 9.97 13.66 -3.00
CA LEU A 135 8.86 14.38 -2.36
C LEU A 135 9.39 15.62 -1.60
N THR A 136 8.63 16.70 -1.65
CA THR A 136 8.96 17.97 -0.97
C THR A 136 8.31 18.09 0.41
N GLU A 137 7.22 17.36 0.63
CA GLU A 137 6.42 17.41 1.85
C GLU A 137 6.94 16.39 2.88
N THR A 138 6.60 16.63 4.14
CA THR A 138 6.74 15.68 5.25
C THR A 138 5.37 15.34 5.83
N TYR A 139 5.25 14.22 6.53
CA TYR A 139 3.96 13.62 6.89
C TYR A 139 3.91 13.28 8.37
N ASP A 140 2.70 13.38 8.95
CA ASP A 140 2.43 12.97 10.33
C ASP A 140 2.27 11.46 10.45
N VAL A 141 1.76 10.85 9.37
CA VAL A 141 1.55 9.41 9.28
C VAL A 141 2.13 8.90 7.96
N ILE A 142 2.90 7.83 8.03
CA ILE A 142 3.30 7.05 6.86
C ILE A 142 2.70 5.65 7.00
N CYS A 143 2.05 5.15 5.97
CA CYS A 143 1.50 3.79 5.97
C CYS A 143 1.94 3.00 4.74
N ALA A 144 2.00 1.68 4.89
CA ALA A 144 2.30 0.77 3.80
C ALA A 144 1.82 -0.65 4.12
N SER A 145 1.45 -1.39 3.08
CA SER A 145 1.12 -2.81 3.18
C SER A 145 2.00 -3.65 2.24
N GLU A 146 2.42 -4.83 2.70
CA GLU A 146 3.26 -5.80 1.95
C GLU A 146 4.54 -5.20 1.34
N LEU A 147 5.05 -4.10 1.90
CA LEU A 147 6.15 -3.32 1.34
C LEU A 147 7.49 -4.07 1.38
N ILE A 148 7.76 -4.81 2.47
CA ILE A 148 9.05 -5.48 2.71
C ILE A 148 8.97 -6.94 2.23
N TYR A 149 9.12 -7.13 0.94
CA TYR A 149 9.18 -8.46 0.32
C TYR A 149 10.58 -8.84 -0.16
N ASN A 150 11.53 -7.89 -0.22
CA ASN A 150 12.92 -8.12 -0.59
C ASN A 150 13.85 -7.32 0.34
N VAL A 151 14.95 -7.95 0.75
CA VAL A 151 15.96 -7.35 1.65
C VAL A 151 16.64 -6.11 1.07
N THR A 152 16.75 -6.01 -0.26
CA THR A 152 17.37 -4.87 -0.95
C THR A 152 16.64 -3.54 -0.74
N PHE A 153 15.34 -3.60 -0.41
CA PHE A 153 14.54 -2.40 -0.18
C PHE A 153 14.57 -1.90 1.27
N MET A 154 15.10 -2.70 2.21
CA MET A 154 15.05 -2.36 3.64
C MET A 154 15.73 -1.03 3.97
N GLU A 155 16.97 -0.86 3.49
CA GLU A 155 17.73 0.36 3.77
C GLU A 155 17.18 1.61 3.07
N PRO A 156 16.83 1.58 1.76
CA PRO A 156 16.12 2.67 1.11
C PRO A 156 14.85 3.10 1.86
N ILE A 157 14.02 2.14 2.27
CA ILE A 157 12.78 2.44 2.99
C ILE A 157 13.06 3.07 4.37
N ILE A 158 14.05 2.57 5.13
CA ILE A 158 14.44 3.19 6.41
C ILE A 158 14.89 4.65 6.20
N LYS A 159 15.65 4.93 5.14
CA LYS A 159 16.08 6.29 4.79
C LYS A 159 14.86 7.18 4.45
N LEU A 160 13.93 6.64 3.66
CA LEU A 160 12.68 7.29 3.27
C LEU A 160 11.82 7.64 4.50
N LEU A 161 11.60 6.68 5.41
CA LEU A 161 10.86 6.93 6.66
C LEU A 161 11.49 8.04 7.48
N ARG A 162 12.83 8.10 7.59
CA ARG A 162 13.56 9.15 8.30
C ARG A 162 13.43 10.52 7.64
N LYS A 163 13.40 10.55 6.30
CA LYS A 163 13.35 11.80 5.53
C LYS A 163 11.97 12.46 5.60
N TYR A 164 10.91 11.65 5.55
CA TYR A 164 9.55 12.15 5.35
C TYR A 164 8.65 12.09 6.59
N LEU A 165 9.01 11.36 7.65
CA LEU A 165 8.24 11.34 8.88
C LEU A 165 8.54 12.55 9.75
N ARG A 166 7.52 13.31 10.12
CA ARG A 166 7.63 14.44 11.07
C ARG A 166 8.01 13.96 12.47
N PRO A 167 8.67 14.80 13.30
CA PRO A 167 8.83 14.52 14.74
C PRO A 167 7.47 14.21 15.39
N GLY A 168 7.40 13.16 16.20
CA GLY A 168 6.15 12.70 16.82
C GLY A 168 5.20 11.95 15.87
N GLY A 169 5.59 11.78 14.60
CA GLY A 169 4.82 11.03 13.62
C GLY A 169 4.83 9.51 13.86
N THR A 170 3.93 8.82 13.18
CA THR A 170 3.76 7.36 13.30
C THR A 170 3.82 6.68 11.93
N VAL A 171 4.54 5.57 11.84
CA VAL A 171 4.55 4.69 10.67
C VAL A 171 3.71 3.46 10.96
N PHE A 172 2.82 3.07 10.06
CA PHE A 172 2.05 1.84 10.12
C PHE A 172 2.44 0.91 8.97
N LEU A 173 2.99 -0.26 9.31
CA LEU A 173 3.39 -1.26 8.33
C LEU A 173 2.58 -2.54 8.54
N ALA A 174 1.78 -2.92 7.55
CA ALA A 174 0.98 -4.14 7.57
C ALA A 174 1.57 -5.22 6.66
N HIS A 175 1.54 -6.47 7.12
CA HIS A 175 2.01 -7.60 6.32
C HIS A 175 1.38 -8.92 6.75
N ASP A 176 1.34 -9.89 5.84
CA ASP A 176 1.00 -11.27 6.17
C ASP A 176 2.03 -11.85 7.16
N VAL A 177 1.56 -12.56 8.19
CA VAL A 177 2.43 -13.13 9.25
C VAL A 177 3.52 -14.08 8.73
N ARG A 178 3.37 -14.60 7.51
CA ARG A 178 4.34 -15.48 6.84
C ARG A 178 5.55 -14.75 6.26
N ARG A 179 5.55 -13.39 6.21
CA ARG A 179 6.64 -12.57 5.68
C ARG A 179 7.85 -12.51 6.64
N LYS A 180 8.77 -13.46 6.52
CA LYS A 180 9.95 -13.58 7.39
C LYS A 180 10.90 -12.37 7.32
N CYS A 181 11.02 -11.72 6.15
CA CYS A 181 11.88 -10.55 5.96
C CYS A 181 11.46 -9.36 6.85
N MET A 182 10.20 -9.31 7.27
CA MET A 182 9.71 -8.24 8.14
C MET A 182 10.37 -8.24 9.53
N LEU A 183 10.69 -9.41 10.11
CA LEU A 183 11.42 -9.50 11.37
C LEU A 183 12.82 -8.90 11.26
N GLN A 184 13.52 -9.16 10.15
CA GLN A 184 14.83 -8.55 9.89
C GLN A 184 14.70 -7.04 9.76
N PHE A 185 13.71 -6.56 8.99
CA PHE A 185 13.47 -5.11 8.82
C PHE A 185 13.22 -4.41 10.16
N ILE A 186 12.33 -4.96 11.01
CA ILE A 186 12.05 -4.40 12.34
C ILE A 186 13.31 -4.36 13.20
N GLY A 187 14.17 -5.38 13.11
CA GLY A 187 15.48 -5.40 13.80
C GLY A 187 16.45 -4.31 13.34
N MET A 188 16.28 -3.77 12.12
CA MET A 188 17.09 -2.66 11.59
C MET A 188 16.53 -1.27 11.97
N ILE A 189 15.31 -1.20 12.48
CA ILE A 189 14.69 0.05 12.90
C ILE A 189 15.47 0.65 14.09
N PRO A 190 15.89 1.92 14.02
CA PRO A 190 16.65 2.55 15.10
C PRO A 190 15.87 2.58 16.43
N GLY A 191 16.57 2.43 17.55
CA GLY A 191 15.99 2.44 18.90
C GLY A 191 15.29 3.73 19.34
N LYS A 192 15.25 4.74 18.48
CA LYS A 192 14.47 5.95 18.67
C LYS A 192 12.97 5.80 18.35
N TYR A 193 12.57 4.66 17.82
CA TYR A 193 11.15 4.33 17.62
C TYR A 193 10.64 3.46 18.77
N GLU A 194 9.43 3.75 19.22
CA GLU A 194 8.62 2.84 20.01
C GLU A 194 7.79 1.98 19.06
N ILE A 195 7.81 0.67 19.23
CA ILE A 195 7.18 -0.29 18.31
C ILE A 195 6.05 -1.01 19.03
N GLU A 196 4.84 -0.86 18.53
CA GLU A 196 3.66 -1.63 18.92
C GLU A 196 3.32 -2.64 17.83
N ASN A 197 3.06 -3.89 18.23
CA ASN A 197 2.69 -4.98 17.32
C ASN A 197 1.22 -5.34 17.52
N ILE A 198 0.43 -5.24 16.46
CA ILE A 198 -1.02 -5.46 16.46
C ILE A 198 -1.31 -6.64 15.54
N ALA A 199 -1.84 -7.74 16.09
CA ALA A 199 -2.30 -8.89 15.32
C ALA A 199 -3.76 -8.71 14.92
N LYS A 200 -4.07 -8.95 13.65
CA LYS A 200 -5.41 -8.93 13.09
C LYS A 200 -5.68 -10.20 12.29
N THR A 201 -6.95 -10.52 12.15
CA THR A 201 -7.40 -11.67 11.36
C THR A 201 -8.54 -11.22 10.44
N MET A 202 -8.48 -11.62 9.18
CA MET A 202 -9.52 -11.39 8.18
C MET A 202 -9.92 -12.74 7.58
N LYS A 203 -11.22 -12.95 7.33
CA LYS A 203 -11.72 -14.07 6.54
C LYS A 203 -12.08 -13.59 5.14
N ARG A 204 -11.62 -14.31 4.12
CA ARG A 204 -11.96 -14.10 2.72
C ARG A 204 -11.98 -15.46 2.03
N ASP A 205 -13.05 -15.74 1.27
CA ASP A 205 -13.17 -16.95 0.45
C ASP A 205 -12.86 -18.26 1.23
N ASP A 206 -13.42 -18.40 2.45
CA ASP A 206 -13.20 -19.48 3.41
C ASP A 206 -11.77 -19.60 3.95
N GLU A 207 -10.84 -18.71 3.55
CA GLU A 207 -9.49 -18.64 4.10
C GLU A 207 -9.38 -17.64 5.25
N VAL A 208 -8.50 -17.94 6.20
CA VAL A 208 -8.19 -17.10 7.34
C VAL A 208 -6.81 -16.46 7.13
N HIS A 209 -6.80 -15.17 6.86
CA HIS A 209 -5.58 -14.39 6.70
C HIS A 209 -5.20 -13.74 8.05
N LYS A 210 -3.96 -13.97 8.48
CA LYS A 210 -3.38 -13.33 9.66
C LYS A 210 -2.44 -12.23 9.24
N VAL A 211 -2.67 -11.03 9.74
CA VAL A 211 -1.91 -9.82 9.40
C VAL A 211 -1.34 -9.22 10.68
N PHE A 212 -0.06 -8.87 10.64
CA PHE A 212 0.53 -7.98 11.64
C PHE A 212 0.54 -6.54 11.13
N ILE A 213 0.24 -5.60 12.03
CA ILE A 213 0.45 -4.17 11.84
C ILE A 213 1.48 -3.74 12.88
N HIS A 214 2.61 -3.18 12.41
CA HIS A 214 3.61 -2.55 13.27
C HIS A 214 3.37 -1.05 13.27
N ALA A 215 3.07 -0.47 14.45
CA ALA A 215 3.02 0.98 14.63
C ALA A 215 4.35 1.44 15.22
N LEU A 216 5.11 2.21 14.44
CA LEU A 216 6.42 2.74 14.79
C LEU A 216 6.27 4.23 15.10
N ARG A 217 6.35 4.62 16.38
CA ARG A 217 6.25 6.03 16.81
C ARG A 217 7.65 6.60 17.02
N LEU A 218 7.94 7.71 16.37
CA LEU A 218 9.18 8.44 16.56
C LEU A 218 9.11 9.16 17.92
N LYS A 219 10.08 8.84 18.84
CA LYS A 219 10.23 9.47 20.15
C LYS A 219 10.69 10.90 20.06
#